data_5761362be0e6a2f79dc61e2727629c34
#
_entry.id   5761362be0e6a2f79dc61e2727629c34
#
_cell.length_a   1.000
_cell.length_b   1.000
_cell.length_c   1.000
_cell.angle_alpha   90.00
_cell.angle_beta   90.00
_cell.angle_gamma   90.00
#
_symmetry.space_group_name_H-M   'P 1'
#
loop_
_entity.id
_entity.type
_entity.pdbx_description
1 polymer ?
#
loop_
_entity_poly.entity_id
_entity_poly.type
_entity_poly.pdbx_seq_one_letter_code
_entity_poly.pdbx_strand_id
1 'polypeptide(L)'
;MLDKSLPYKSIIMRMEAAVAERLAPPAPAAGYRIRPFVPGDERHWARIETSVGEFSEEAAARAYFERVYLPEAALQCLFVVTEQDEPVATATTWTEEEASLRQLQLQWVAVEPAHQGRGLGRAIATAAVRRAVRLAPGEAILLHTQTWSHRALRLYR
;
A
#
# COMPACT_ATOMS: atom_id res chain seq x y z
N MET A 1 -1.59 -12.44 -4.55
CA MET A 1 -0.71 -13.62 -4.47
C MET A 1 0.42 -13.46 -5.47
N LEU A 2 1.66 -13.65 -5.03
CA LEU A 2 2.86 -13.57 -5.86
C LEU A 2 2.96 -14.79 -6.79
N ASP A 3 3.29 -14.55 -8.06
CA ASP A 3 3.54 -15.62 -9.03
C ASP A 3 5.05 -15.89 -9.14
N LYS A 4 5.55 -16.74 -8.27
CA LYS A 4 6.98 -17.11 -8.20
C LYS A 4 7.43 -18.05 -9.33
N SER A 5 6.54 -18.44 -10.26
CA SER A 5 6.91 -19.20 -11.47
C SER A 5 7.61 -18.31 -12.52
N LEU A 6 7.47 -17.01 -12.42
CA LEU A 6 8.12 -16.05 -13.31
C LEU A 6 9.55 -15.73 -12.85
N PRO A 7 10.48 -15.44 -13.77
CA PRO A 7 11.79 -14.91 -13.41
C PRO A 7 11.65 -13.61 -12.61
N TYR A 8 12.36 -13.52 -11.49
CA TYR A 8 12.38 -12.31 -10.66
C TYR A 8 13.03 -11.15 -11.41
N LYS A 9 12.34 -10.02 -11.48
CA LYS A 9 12.90 -8.72 -11.89
C LYS A 9 12.31 -7.64 -11.00
N SER A 10 13.17 -6.77 -10.47
CA SER A 10 12.74 -5.55 -9.81
C SER A 10 12.21 -4.56 -10.85
N ILE A 11 11.12 -3.87 -10.51
CA ILE A 11 10.47 -2.87 -11.36
C ILE A 11 10.29 -1.62 -10.54
N ILE A 12 10.78 -0.49 -11.05
CA ILE A 12 10.56 0.83 -10.47
C ILE A 12 9.60 1.57 -11.37
N MET A 13 8.52 2.07 -10.79
CA MET A 13 7.56 2.94 -11.45
C MET A 13 7.60 4.31 -10.79
N ARG A 14 7.37 5.36 -11.58
CA ARG A 14 7.36 6.74 -11.12
C ARG A 14 6.09 7.43 -11.60
N MET A 15 5.46 8.18 -10.70
CA MET A 15 4.34 9.06 -11.01
C MET A 15 4.72 10.48 -10.65
N GLU A 16 4.61 11.40 -11.63
CA GLU A 16 4.87 12.82 -11.38
C GLU A 16 3.77 13.42 -10.49
N ALA A 17 4.13 14.35 -9.64
CA ALA A 17 3.20 15.02 -8.71
C ALA A 17 1.98 15.58 -9.44
N ALA A 18 2.18 16.26 -10.57
CA ALA A 18 1.10 16.84 -11.36
C ALA A 18 0.09 15.79 -11.91
N VAL A 19 0.50 14.55 -12.08
CA VAL A 19 -0.40 13.43 -12.44
C VAL A 19 -1.15 12.96 -11.20
N ALA A 20 -0.43 12.76 -10.10
CA ALA A 20 -0.99 12.30 -8.83
C ALA A 20 -2.07 13.26 -8.28
N GLU A 21 -1.86 14.58 -8.41
CA GLU A 21 -2.81 15.63 -8.00
C GLU A 21 -4.14 15.56 -8.76
N ARG A 22 -4.12 15.09 -10.01
CA ARG A 22 -5.31 14.97 -10.86
C ARG A 22 -6.05 13.65 -10.73
N LEU A 23 -5.53 12.71 -9.95
CA LEU A 23 -6.24 11.45 -9.70
C LEU A 23 -7.63 11.73 -9.10
N ALA A 24 -8.65 11.06 -9.63
CA ALA A 24 -10.00 11.13 -9.08
C ALA A 24 -9.99 10.66 -7.61
N PRO A 25 -10.92 11.16 -6.78
CA PRO A 25 -11.07 10.65 -5.41
C PRO A 25 -11.23 9.13 -5.41
N PRO A 26 -10.64 8.43 -4.42
CA PRO A 26 -10.81 6.98 -4.32
C PRO A 26 -12.27 6.65 -4.03
N ALA A 27 -12.79 5.63 -4.72
CA ALA A 27 -14.13 5.14 -4.53
C ALA A 27 -14.07 3.63 -4.26
N PRO A 28 -13.99 3.18 -3.01
CA PRO A 28 -14.08 1.77 -2.68
C PRO A 28 -15.48 1.23 -3.04
N ALA A 29 -15.57 -0.06 -3.31
CA ALA A 29 -16.84 -0.72 -3.56
C ALA A 29 -17.81 -0.56 -2.37
N ALA A 30 -19.13 -0.70 -2.63
CA ALA A 30 -20.14 -0.67 -1.58
C ALA A 30 -19.83 -1.70 -0.48
N GLY A 31 -20.07 -1.34 0.77
CA GLY A 31 -19.73 -2.16 1.94
C GLY A 31 -18.28 -2.02 2.41
N TYR A 32 -17.49 -1.11 1.78
CA TYR A 32 -16.11 -0.84 2.17
C TYR A 32 -15.87 0.65 2.35
N ARG A 33 -14.96 0.99 3.25
CA ARG A 33 -14.46 2.36 3.44
C ARG A 33 -12.96 2.37 3.64
N ILE A 34 -12.34 3.52 3.42
CA ILE A 34 -10.90 3.73 3.65
C ILE A 34 -10.74 4.56 4.91
N ARG A 35 -9.84 4.11 5.79
CA ARG A 35 -9.44 4.86 6.98
C ARG A 35 -7.94 4.81 7.22
N PRO A 36 -7.38 5.78 7.97
CA PRO A 36 -6.01 5.71 8.47
C PRO A 36 -5.83 4.54 9.44
N PHE A 37 -4.55 4.22 9.69
CA PHE A 37 -4.13 3.32 10.76
C PHE A 37 -4.67 3.80 12.12
N VAL A 38 -5.08 2.85 12.94
CA VAL A 38 -5.34 3.05 14.37
C VAL A 38 -4.53 2.03 15.18
N PRO A 39 -4.15 2.33 16.45
CA PRO A 39 -3.43 1.39 17.30
C PRO A 39 -4.13 0.02 17.37
N GLY A 40 -3.38 -1.05 17.13
CA GLY A 40 -3.89 -2.42 17.01
C GLY A 40 -3.97 -2.94 15.57
N ASP A 41 -3.90 -2.06 14.57
CA ASP A 41 -3.93 -2.46 13.15
C ASP A 41 -2.63 -3.14 12.69
N GLU A 42 -1.54 -3.06 13.44
CA GLU A 42 -0.28 -3.75 13.12
C GLU A 42 -0.48 -5.26 12.93
N ARG A 43 -1.38 -5.87 13.69
CA ARG A 43 -1.77 -7.28 13.53
C ARG A 43 -2.53 -7.52 12.21
N HIS A 44 -3.40 -6.61 11.83
CA HIS A 44 -4.16 -6.69 10.58
C HIS A 44 -3.26 -6.48 9.36
N TRP A 45 -2.31 -5.54 9.44
CA TRP A 45 -1.29 -5.37 8.41
C TRP A 45 -0.49 -6.65 8.21
N ALA A 46 -0.01 -7.25 9.30
CA ALA A 46 0.75 -8.50 9.26
C ALA A 46 -0.06 -9.64 8.62
N ARG A 47 -1.31 -9.81 8.99
CA ARG A 47 -2.21 -10.81 8.43
C ARG A 47 -2.43 -10.59 6.93
N ILE A 48 -2.71 -9.36 6.51
CA ILE A 48 -2.94 -9.01 5.09
C ILE A 48 -1.70 -9.32 4.26
N GLU A 49 -0.51 -8.85 4.67
CA GLU A 49 0.73 -9.04 3.92
C GLU A 49 1.17 -10.51 3.87
N THR A 50 0.95 -11.25 4.95
CA THR A 50 1.18 -12.70 4.97
C THR A 50 0.20 -13.43 4.04
N SER A 51 -1.06 -13.01 4.00
CA SER A 51 -2.09 -13.65 3.15
C SER A 51 -1.80 -13.56 1.65
N VAL A 52 -1.05 -12.56 1.22
CA VAL A 52 -0.62 -12.40 -0.18
C VAL A 52 0.76 -12.97 -0.48
N GLY A 53 1.47 -13.46 0.55
CA GLY A 53 2.73 -14.18 0.42
C GLY A 53 3.99 -13.31 0.50
N GLU A 54 3.89 -12.07 1.00
CA GLU A 54 5.04 -11.19 1.23
C GLU A 54 5.86 -11.66 2.44
N PHE A 55 5.21 -12.18 3.46
CA PHE A 55 5.84 -12.81 4.62
C PHE A 55 5.39 -14.27 4.75
N SER A 56 6.26 -15.11 5.31
CA SER A 56 5.94 -16.52 5.60
C SER A 56 5.11 -16.66 6.89
N GLU A 57 5.23 -15.72 7.81
CA GLU A 57 4.60 -15.75 9.14
C GLU A 57 4.15 -14.38 9.58
N GLU A 58 2.96 -14.28 10.19
CA GLU A 58 2.41 -13.03 10.71
C GLU A 58 3.27 -12.39 11.81
N ALA A 59 3.91 -13.22 12.64
CA ALA A 59 4.80 -12.72 13.69
C ALA A 59 5.99 -11.92 13.11
N ALA A 60 6.59 -12.42 12.03
CA ALA A 60 7.69 -11.73 11.35
C ALA A 60 7.21 -10.44 10.65
N ALA A 61 6.04 -10.48 10.01
CA ALA A 61 5.42 -9.32 9.40
C ALA A 61 5.11 -8.23 10.44
N ARG A 62 4.53 -8.62 11.57
CA ARG A 62 4.21 -7.71 12.66
C ARG A 62 5.46 -7.06 13.26
N ALA A 63 6.49 -7.85 13.56
CA ALA A 63 7.76 -7.32 14.09
C ALA A 63 8.42 -6.34 13.11
N TYR A 64 8.33 -6.61 11.80
CA TYR A 64 8.80 -5.69 10.76
C TYR A 64 8.03 -4.37 10.80
N PHE A 65 6.69 -4.43 10.81
CA PHE A 65 5.83 -3.25 10.85
C PHE A 65 6.10 -2.39 12.08
N GLU A 66 6.14 -3.01 13.26
CA GLU A 66 6.39 -2.33 14.54
C GLU A 66 7.75 -1.61 14.55
N ARG A 67 8.77 -2.23 13.99
CA ARG A 67 10.11 -1.64 13.92
C ARG A 67 10.21 -0.48 12.93
N VAL A 68 9.58 -0.61 11.77
CA VAL A 68 9.80 0.31 10.64
C VAL A 68 8.77 1.43 10.60
N TYR A 69 7.50 1.12 10.84
CA TYR A 69 6.40 2.05 10.54
C TYR A 69 5.66 2.56 11.77
N LEU A 70 5.68 1.84 12.90
CA LEU A 70 4.77 2.13 14.01
C LEU A 70 4.83 3.58 14.52
N PRO A 71 5.99 4.25 14.63
CA PRO A 71 6.05 5.62 15.13
C PRO A 71 5.24 6.62 14.30
N GLU A 72 5.11 6.37 12.99
CA GLU A 72 4.44 7.27 12.03
C GLU A 72 3.29 6.62 11.26
N ALA A 73 2.89 5.41 11.65
CA ALA A 73 1.91 4.59 10.92
C ALA A 73 0.57 5.32 10.69
N ALA A 74 0.13 6.14 11.65
CA ALA A 74 -1.11 6.92 11.50
C ALA A 74 -1.06 7.92 10.34
N LEU A 75 0.13 8.42 9.99
CA LEU A 75 0.33 9.33 8.87
C LEU A 75 0.57 8.60 7.54
N GLN A 76 1.11 7.40 7.59
CA GLN A 76 1.67 6.71 6.43
C GLN A 76 0.83 5.53 5.96
N CYS A 77 0.10 4.86 6.84
CA CYS A 77 -0.61 3.65 6.53
C CYS A 77 -2.13 3.88 6.42
N LEU A 78 -2.73 3.33 5.36
CA LEU A 78 -4.17 3.32 5.14
C LEU A 78 -4.68 1.89 5.07
N PHE A 79 -5.93 1.70 5.48
CA PHE A 79 -6.65 0.44 5.36
C PHE A 79 -7.97 0.62 4.62
N VAL A 80 -8.36 -0.40 3.83
CA VAL A 80 -9.76 -0.63 3.48
C VAL A 80 -10.34 -1.52 4.54
N VAL A 81 -11.49 -1.12 5.07
CA VAL A 81 -12.22 -1.89 6.06
C VAL A 81 -13.63 -2.20 5.58
N THR A 82 -14.20 -3.30 6.07
CA THR A 82 -15.62 -3.68 5.86
C THR A 82 -16.55 -2.79 6.69
N GLU A 83 -17.86 -3.00 6.56
CA GLU A 83 -18.88 -2.35 7.41
C GLU A 83 -18.70 -2.66 8.90
N GLN A 84 -18.12 -3.82 9.22
CA GLN A 84 -17.80 -4.24 10.60
C GLN A 84 -16.44 -3.71 11.10
N ASP A 85 -15.83 -2.78 10.35
CA ASP A 85 -14.50 -2.21 10.62
C ASP A 85 -13.33 -3.22 10.55
N GLU A 86 -13.52 -4.35 9.88
CA GLU A 86 -12.46 -5.35 9.67
C GLU A 86 -11.53 -4.91 8.54
N PRO A 87 -10.22 -4.70 8.79
CA PRO A 87 -9.25 -4.38 7.75
C PRO A 87 -9.02 -5.54 6.79
N VAL A 88 -9.13 -5.29 5.49
CA VAL A 88 -9.00 -6.30 4.42
C VAL A 88 -8.04 -5.91 3.31
N ALA A 89 -7.56 -4.68 3.31
CA ALA A 89 -6.53 -4.21 2.41
C ALA A 89 -5.70 -3.12 3.08
N THR A 90 -4.45 -2.97 2.64
CA THR A 90 -3.53 -1.95 3.15
C THR A 90 -2.75 -1.28 2.02
N ALA A 91 -2.30 -0.06 2.27
CA ALA A 91 -1.28 0.63 1.48
C ALA A 91 -0.51 1.59 2.41
N THR A 92 0.80 1.63 2.25
CA THR A 92 1.68 2.48 3.04
C THR A 92 2.41 3.46 2.13
N THR A 93 2.49 4.73 2.53
CA THR A 93 3.37 5.71 1.91
C THR A 93 4.55 5.97 2.82
N TRP A 94 5.73 5.97 2.26
CA TRP A 94 6.98 6.15 3.00
C TRP A 94 7.79 7.27 2.38
N THR A 95 8.43 8.07 3.24
CA THR A 95 9.44 9.03 2.80
C THR A 95 10.80 8.51 3.21
N GLU A 96 11.63 8.19 2.24
CA GLU A 96 13.00 7.81 2.45
C GLU A 96 13.88 9.05 2.27
N GLU A 97 14.72 9.34 3.27
CA GLU A 97 15.71 10.39 3.19
C GLU A 97 17.09 9.75 3.11
N GLU A 98 17.65 9.74 1.91
CA GLU A 98 19.03 9.28 1.68
C GLU A 98 19.86 10.40 1.06
N ALA A 99 20.97 10.75 1.70
CA ALA A 99 21.96 11.69 1.18
C ALA A 99 21.41 13.01 0.62
N SER A 100 20.44 13.63 1.29
CA SER A 100 19.74 14.87 0.88
C SER A 100 18.70 14.69 -0.25
N LEU A 101 18.40 13.48 -0.66
CA LEU A 101 17.30 13.16 -1.58
C LEU A 101 16.13 12.62 -0.78
N ARG A 102 15.03 13.35 -0.82
CA ARG A 102 13.76 12.89 -0.27
C ARG A 102 13.02 12.10 -1.35
N GLN A 103 12.70 10.84 -1.08
CA GLN A 103 11.96 9.98 -1.99
C GLN A 103 10.64 9.57 -1.37
N LEU A 104 9.54 9.97 -2.00
CA LEU A 104 8.21 9.55 -1.60
C LEU A 104 7.89 8.22 -2.28
N GLN A 105 7.60 7.19 -1.51
CA GLN A 105 7.35 5.84 -2.01
C GLN A 105 5.95 5.35 -1.64
N LEU A 106 5.30 4.67 -2.58
CA LEU A 106 4.14 3.82 -2.31
C LEU A 106 4.63 2.39 -2.09
N GLN A 107 4.31 1.83 -0.94
CA GLN A 107 4.77 0.50 -0.52
C GLN A 107 3.61 -0.33 0.03
N TRP A 108 3.79 -1.66 0.09
CA TRP A 108 2.91 -2.58 0.79
C TRP A 108 1.44 -2.42 0.41
N VAL A 109 1.16 -2.48 -0.89
CA VAL A 109 -0.23 -2.46 -1.39
C VAL A 109 -0.72 -3.90 -1.50
N ALA A 110 -1.57 -4.30 -0.58
CA ALA A 110 -2.12 -5.64 -0.53
C ALA A 110 -3.63 -5.64 -0.31
N VAL A 111 -4.30 -6.65 -0.84
CA VAL A 111 -5.72 -6.95 -0.63
C VAL A 111 -5.83 -8.42 -0.31
N GLU A 112 -6.47 -8.77 0.78
CA GLU A 112 -6.72 -10.18 1.14
C GLU A 112 -7.39 -10.96 0.01
N PRO A 113 -7.00 -12.22 -0.23
CA PRO A 113 -7.51 -13.02 -1.34
C PRO A 113 -9.03 -13.07 -1.44
N ALA A 114 -9.75 -13.19 -0.31
CA ALA A 114 -11.20 -13.24 -0.25
C ALA A 114 -11.89 -11.93 -0.69
N HIS A 115 -11.17 -10.81 -0.72
CA HIS A 115 -11.68 -9.48 -1.03
C HIS A 115 -11.14 -8.92 -2.36
N GLN A 116 -10.31 -9.69 -3.08
CA GLN A 116 -9.80 -9.31 -4.40
C GLN A 116 -10.90 -9.26 -5.48
N GLY A 117 -10.58 -8.62 -6.62
CA GLY A 117 -11.51 -8.51 -7.74
C GLY A 117 -12.61 -7.44 -7.58
N ARG A 118 -12.62 -6.70 -6.48
CA ARG A 118 -13.64 -5.68 -6.14
C ARG A 118 -13.14 -4.24 -6.32
N GLY A 119 -12.00 -4.04 -6.97
CA GLY A 119 -11.41 -2.71 -7.16
C GLY A 119 -10.74 -2.10 -5.93
N LEU A 120 -10.67 -2.81 -4.79
CA LEU A 120 -10.13 -2.28 -3.53
C LEU A 120 -8.66 -1.89 -3.61
N GLY A 121 -7.85 -2.66 -4.34
CA GLY A 121 -6.44 -2.34 -4.55
C GLY A 121 -6.25 -0.99 -5.26
N ARG A 122 -7.05 -0.70 -6.29
CA ARG A 122 -7.03 0.60 -6.96
C ARG A 122 -7.48 1.71 -6.02
N ALA A 123 -8.58 1.50 -5.31
CA ALA A 123 -9.11 2.50 -4.39
C ALA A 123 -8.08 2.89 -3.31
N ILE A 124 -7.45 1.90 -2.66
CA ILE A 124 -6.50 2.19 -1.59
C ILE A 124 -5.18 2.76 -2.12
N ALA A 125 -4.65 2.29 -3.25
CA ALA A 125 -3.46 2.87 -3.87
C ALA A 125 -3.71 4.34 -4.27
N THR A 126 -4.86 4.65 -4.87
CA THR A 126 -5.26 6.03 -5.18
C THR A 126 -5.35 6.88 -3.93
N ALA A 127 -5.95 6.37 -2.85
CA ALA A 127 -6.04 7.10 -1.58
C ALA A 127 -4.66 7.40 -0.99
N ALA A 128 -3.77 6.40 -1.00
CA ALA A 128 -2.41 6.54 -0.51
C ALA A 128 -1.61 7.56 -1.31
N VAL A 129 -1.65 7.50 -2.65
CA VAL A 129 -0.99 8.46 -3.54
C VAL A 129 -1.51 9.88 -3.29
N ARG A 130 -2.83 10.08 -3.24
CA ARG A 130 -3.42 11.40 -2.97
C ARG A 130 -3.06 11.95 -1.58
N ARG A 131 -2.94 11.08 -0.59
CA ARG A 131 -2.46 11.46 0.75
C ARG A 131 -1.00 11.88 0.71
N ALA A 132 -0.16 11.09 0.04
CA ALA A 132 1.26 11.36 -0.10
C ALA A 132 1.54 12.72 -0.73
N VAL A 133 0.86 13.05 -1.83
CA VAL A 133 0.99 14.36 -2.50
C VAL A 133 0.59 15.52 -1.58
N ARG A 134 -0.40 15.35 -0.71
CA ARG A 134 -0.77 16.38 0.27
C ARG A 134 0.29 16.56 1.36
N LEU A 135 0.99 15.50 1.73
CA LEU A 135 2.07 15.55 2.73
C LEU A 135 3.39 16.08 2.15
N ALA A 136 3.62 15.86 0.86
CA ALA A 136 4.81 16.30 0.14
C ALA A 136 4.44 16.86 -1.25
N PRO A 137 3.88 18.09 -1.31
CA PRO A 137 3.46 18.72 -2.57
C PRO A 137 4.64 18.90 -3.54
N GLY A 138 4.40 18.58 -4.81
CA GLY A 138 5.40 18.75 -5.88
C GLY A 138 6.37 17.58 -6.01
N GLU A 139 6.35 16.61 -5.10
CA GLU A 139 7.24 15.44 -5.16
C GLU A 139 6.65 14.32 -6.02
N ALA A 140 7.51 13.68 -6.82
CA ALA A 140 7.15 12.49 -7.55
C ALA A 140 7.06 11.29 -6.59
N ILE A 141 6.15 10.36 -6.90
CA ILE A 141 5.94 9.15 -6.11
C ILE A 141 6.60 7.97 -6.84
N LEU A 142 7.43 7.24 -6.12
CA LEU A 142 8.03 6.00 -6.60
C LEU A 142 7.26 4.80 -6.07
N LEU A 143 7.23 3.74 -6.87
CA LEU A 143 6.75 2.43 -6.49
C LEU A 143 7.79 1.39 -6.87
N HIS A 144 8.28 0.65 -5.91
CA HIS A 144 9.13 -0.51 -6.12
C HIS A 144 8.26 -1.76 -6.10
N THR A 145 8.31 -2.54 -7.17
CA THR A 145 7.57 -3.80 -7.31
C THR A 145 8.40 -4.84 -8.05
N GLN A 146 7.83 -5.97 -8.36
CA GLN A 146 8.52 -7.09 -8.99
C GLN A 146 7.62 -7.83 -9.99
N THR A 147 8.25 -8.60 -10.87
CA THR A 147 7.51 -9.40 -11.86
C THR A 147 6.52 -10.38 -11.23
N TRP A 148 6.80 -10.89 -10.03
CA TRP A 148 5.87 -11.78 -9.30
C TRP A 148 4.54 -11.12 -8.94
N SER A 149 4.51 -9.78 -8.86
CA SER A 149 3.31 -8.97 -8.62
C SER A 149 2.67 -8.49 -9.92
N HIS A 150 2.79 -9.24 -11.04
CA HIS A 150 2.35 -8.79 -12.36
C HIS A 150 0.87 -8.35 -12.42
N ARG A 151 0.00 -8.91 -11.57
CA ARG A 151 -1.39 -8.47 -11.45
C ARG A 151 -1.51 -7.05 -10.91
N ALA A 152 -0.65 -6.69 -9.93
CA ALA A 152 -0.60 -5.35 -9.37
C ALA A 152 -0.04 -4.32 -10.36
N LEU A 153 0.87 -4.72 -11.26
CA LEU A 153 1.40 -3.83 -12.29
C LEU A 153 0.33 -3.20 -13.19
N ARG A 154 -0.78 -3.94 -13.43
CA ARG A 154 -1.92 -3.41 -14.20
C ARG A 154 -2.70 -2.33 -13.43
N LEU A 155 -2.53 -2.27 -12.14
CA LEU A 155 -3.20 -1.32 -11.26
C LEU A 155 -2.49 0.04 -11.28
N TYR A 156 -1.18 0.05 -11.54
CA TYR A 156 -0.33 1.23 -11.48
C TYR A 156 -0.10 1.88 -12.85
N ARG A 157 -0.66 1.33 -13.92
CA ARG A 157 -0.69 1.90 -15.27
C ARG A 157 -1.95 2.71 -15.48
#